data_52c473a6ad933ab436fec4b2c7da327a
#
_entry.id   52c473a6ad933ab436fec4b2c7da327a
#
_cell.length_a   1.000
_cell.length_b   1.000
_cell.length_c   1.000
_cell.angle_alpha   90.00
_cell.angle_beta   90.00
_cell.angle_gamma   90.00
#
_symmetry.space_group_name_H-M   'P 1'
#
loop_
_entity.id
_entity.type
_entity.pdbx_description
1 polymer ?
#
loop_
_entity_poly.entity_id
_entity_poly.type
_entity_poly.pdbx_seq_one_letter_code
_entity_poly.pdbx_strand_id
1 'polypeptide(L)'
;MCNYSERDRASMGERVALDLDLVKGFRFFDPHIHMVSRTTDDYQAMADAGVVAVIEPAFWVGQPRTGIDTFRDYYSSLIGWERFRASQFGIKHFCTIGLNSREANNEALAEAVMELLPFFIYKEGVVGVGEIGFDDQTAAEEKYYRLQLELAKDAGLPVQVHTPHRDKTKGTSRSMDIALEHGLDPGKVIIDHNTEETVKEVLERGFWAAFTIYPFTKMGNERMVEIVKQYGPERILVNSAADWGISDPLAVPKTAALMVKSGISKEVIEQVCFKNAVAAFGQSGQLDESMLTESMVIDQGQKFEGNSILRGGQQPRRDAGSIIIS
;
A
#
# COMPACT_ATOMS: atom_id res chain seq x y z
N MET A 1 3.42 -21.00 15.47
CA MET A 1 3.56 -21.71 14.18
C MET A 1 2.16 -22.09 13.71
N CYS A 2 1.66 -21.49 12.63
CA CYS A 2 0.40 -21.90 12.04
C CYS A 2 0.60 -23.30 11.44
N ASN A 3 -0.11 -24.29 11.97
CA ASN A 3 -0.18 -25.61 11.37
C ASN A 3 -1.13 -25.53 10.14
N TYR A 4 -0.57 -25.28 8.96
CA TYR A 4 -1.29 -25.42 7.72
C TYR A 4 -1.57 -26.91 7.47
N SER A 5 -2.81 -27.25 7.08
CA SER A 5 -3.16 -28.61 6.68
C SER A 5 -2.40 -29.02 5.41
N GLU A 6 -2.30 -30.33 5.13
CA GLU A 6 -1.71 -30.81 3.86
C GLU A 6 -2.46 -30.24 2.63
N ARG A 7 -3.77 -29.99 2.76
CA ARG A 7 -4.59 -29.39 1.73
C ARG A 7 -4.22 -27.92 1.48
N ASP A 8 -3.90 -27.16 2.54
CA ASP A 8 -3.43 -25.79 2.43
C ASP A 8 -2.04 -25.72 1.78
N ARG A 9 -1.16 -26.70 2.07
CA ARG A 9 0.17 -26.79 1.46
C ARG A 9 0.12 -27.19 -0.01
N ALA A 10 -0.83 -28.04 -0.40
CA ALA A 10 -1.05 -28.42 -1.79
C ALA A 10 -1.57 -27.24 -2.62
N SER A 11 -2.48 -26.42 -2.05
CA SER A 11 -2.97 -25.20 -2.68
C SER A 11 -1.90 -24.09 -2.76
N MET A 12 -0.90 -24.10 -1.87
CA MET A 12 0.27 -23.22 -1.96
C MET A 12 1.13 -23.46 -3.21
N GLY A 13 1.09 -24.66 -3.80
CA GLY A 13 1.82 -25.01 -5.02
C GLY A 13 1.16 -24.50 -6.31
N GLU A 14 -0.13 -24.27 -6.28
CA GLU A 14 -0.88 -23.71 -7.41
C GLU A 14 -0.95 -22.18 -7.31
N ARG A 15 0.19 -21.51 -7.42
CA ARG A 15 0.18 -20.08 -7.74
C ARG A 15 -0.48 -19.95 -9.10
N VAL A 16 -1.57 -19.20 -9.20
CA VAL A 16 -2.19 -18.88 -10.48
C VAL A 16 -1.09 -18.32 -11.39
N ALA A 17 -0.75 -19.07 -12.44
CA ALA A 17 0.27 -18.64 -13.38
C ALA A 17 -0.21 -17.34 -14.02
N LEU A 18 0.62 -16.29 -13.98
CA LEU A 18 0.34 -15.05 -14.66
C LEU A 18 0.45 -15.30 -16.17
N ASP A 19 -0.66 -15.09 -16.85
CA ASP A 19 -0.70 -15.06 -18.32
C ASP A 19 -0.50 -13.59 -18.74
N LEU A 20 0.75 -13.24 -19.05
CA LEU A 20 1.14 -11.88 -19.41
C LEU A 20 0.46 -11.39 -20.70
N ASP A 21 0.09 -12.27 -21.60
CA ASP A 21 -0.63 -11.88 -22.82
C ASP A 21 -2.03 -11.35 -22.52
N LEU A 22 -2.69 -11.86 -21.48
CA LEU A 22 -4.02 -11.39 -21.06
C LEU A 22 -4.00 -9.98 -20.48
N VAL A 23 -2.91 -9.58 -19.89
CA VAL A 23 -2.77 -8.27 -19.23
C VAL A 23 -1.92 -7.29 -20.02
N LYS A 24 -1.54 -7.66 -21.24
CA LYS A 24 -0.76 -6.79 -22.12
C LYS A 24 -1.51 -5.49 -22.42
N GLY A 25 -0.84 -4.36 -22.17
CA GLY A 25 -1.40 -3.03 -22.38
C GLY A 25 -2.29 -2.52 -21.25
N PHE A 26 -2.39 -3.25 -20.14
CA PHE A 26 -2.89 -2.70 -18.89
C PHE A 26 -1.78 -1.99 -18.12
N ARG A 27 -2.15 -1.03 -17.31
CA ARG A 27 -1.32 -0.43 -16.26
C ARG A 27 -1.91 -0.79 -14.92
N PHE A 28 -1.06 -1.13 -13.97
CA PHE A 28 -1.48 -1.50 -12.62
C PHE A 28 -0.91 -0.55 -11.60
N PHE A 29 -1.70 -0.29 -10.57
CA PHE A 29 -1.31 0.43 -9.39
C PHE A 29 -1.62 -0.45 -8.17
N ASP A 30 -0.61 -0.85 -7.42
CA ASP A 30 -0.80 -1.57 -6.16
C ASP A 30 -0.83 -0.57 -4.99
N PRO A 31 -2.02 -0.27 -4.43
CA PRO A 31 -2.16 0.77 -3.41
C PRO A 31 -1.83 0.30 -1.98
N HIS A 32 -1.31 -0.92 -1.83
CA HIS A 32 -0.81 -1.42 -0.56
C HIS A 32 0.16 -2.59 -0.80
N ILE A 33 1.44 -2.32 -0.65
CA ILE A 33 2.52 -3.31 -0.72
C ILE A 33 3.69 -2.87 0.16
N HIS A 34 4.41 -3.81 0.75
CA HIS A 34 5.57 -3.53 1.60
C HIS A 34 6.86 -3.80 0.84
N MET A 35 7.28 -2.83 0.02
CA MET A 35 8.43 -2.95 -0.89
C MET A 35 9.75 -3.15 -0.17
N VAL A 36 9.87 -2.69 1.07
CA VAL A 36 11.01 -2.96 1.95
C VAL A 36 11.28 -4.46 2.13
N SER A 37 10.27 -5.31 1.93
CA SER A 37 10.38 -6.77 1.99
C SER A 37 10.70 -7.41 0.63
N ARG A 38 10.73 -6.65 -0.47
CA ARG A 38 10.83 -7.18 -1.82
C ARG A 38 12.25 -7.14 -2.37
N THR A 39 12.55 -8.10 -3.23
CA THR A 39 13.85 -8.21 -3.90
C THR A 39 13.88 -7.44 -5.22
N THR A 40 15.05 -7.34 -5.82
CA THR A 40 15.24 -6.77 -7.17
C THR A 40 14.42 -7.54 -8.22
N ASP A 41 14.36 -8.87 -8.10
CA ASP A 41 13.60 -9.72 -9.02
C ASP A 41 12.08 -9.45 -8.93
N ASP A 42 11.58 -9.15 -7.73
CA ASP A 42 10.18 -8.76 -7.56
C ASP A 42 9.88 -7.43 -8.27
N TYR A 43 10.75 -6.42 -8.14
CA TYR A 43 10.60 -5.15 -8.85
C TYR A 43 10.59 -5.34 -10.37
N GLN A 44 11.50 -6.16 -10.90
CA GLN A 44 11.55 -6.45 -12.33
C GLN A 44 10.27 -7.16 -12.78
N ALA A 45 9.84 -8.20 -12.05
CA ALA A 45 8.64 -8.95 -12.38
C ALA A 45 7.38 -8.07 -12.33
N MET A 46 7.28 -7.15 -11.37
CA MET A 46 6.18 -6.19 -11.28
C MET A 46 6.18 -5.22 -12.47
N ALA A 47 7.33 -4.67 -12.83
CA ALA A 47 7.47 -3.78 -13.98
C ALA A 47 7.10 -4.49 -15.30
N ASP A 48 7.59 -5.71 -15.50
CA ASP A 48 7.27 -6.54 -16.66
C ASP A 48 5.78 -6.89 -16.76
N ALA A 49 5.12 -7.02 -15.62
CA ALA A 49 3.67 -7.25 -15.53
C ALA A 49 2.84 -5.97 -15.70
N GLY A 50 3.45 -4.80 -15.86
CA GLY A 50 2.76 -3.52 -16.07
C GLY A 50 2.39 -2.77 -14.80
N VAL A 51 2.99 -3.10 -13.65
CA VAL A 51 2.85 -2.28 -12.43
C VAL A 51 3.66 -0.99 -12.62
N VAL A 52 2.97 0.14 -12.64
CA VAL A 52 3.58 1.47 -12.86
C VAL A 52 3.68 2.30 -11.59
N ALA A 53 2.92 1.96 -10.57
CA ALA A 53 2.93 2.66 -9.29
C ALA A 53 2.60 1.73 -8.12
N VAL A 54 3.11 2.09 -6.95
CA VAL A 54 2.82 1.42 -5.68
C VAL A 54 2.64 2.45 -4.57
N ILE A 55 1.85 2.08 -3.54
CA ILE A 55 1.85 2.77 -2.25
C ILE A 55 2.37 1.79 -1.19
N GLU A 56 3.36 2.22 -0.45
CA GLU A 56 3.90 1.49 0.69
C GLU A 56 3.45 2.15 2.00
N PRO A 57 2.47 1.59 2.69
CA PRO A 57 2.08 2.11 4.00
C PRO A 57 3.11 1.78 5.06
N ALA A 58 3.29 2.70 6.00
CA ALA A 58 4.11 2.45 7.18
C ALA A 58 3.52 1.31 8.02
N PHE A 59 4.38 0.36 8.40
CA PHE A 59 3.93 -0.88 9.01
C PHE A 59 4.94 -1.42 10.03
N TRP A 60 4.54 -2.36 10.86
CA TRP A 60 5.33 -2.82 12.02
C TRP A 60 6.56 -3.68 11.68
N VAL A 61 6.82 -3.98 10.42
CA VAL A 61 7.98 -4.70 9.84
C VAL A 61 8.30 -6.08 10.45
N GLY A 62 7.30 -6.74 11.02
CA GLY A 62 7.43 -8.12 11.51
C GLY A 62 7.99 -8.27 12.93
N GLN A 63 8.46 -7.18 13.54
CA GLN A 63 8.93 -7.20 14.95
C GLN A 63 8.72 -5.83 15.61
N PRO A 64 8.49 -5.80 16.94
CA PRO A 64 8.35 -4.54 17.67
C PRO A 64 9.60 -3.67 17.55
N ARG A 65 9.42 -2.40 17.27
CA ARG A 65 10.47 -1.40 17.34
C ARG A 65 10.80 -1.07 18.80
N THR A 66 12.06 -0.74 19.05
CA THR A 66 12.57 -0.54 20.41
C THR A 66 12.82 0.92 20.77
N GLY A 67 12.75 1.83 19.81
CA GLY A 67 12.99 3.24 20.06
C GLY A 67 12.57 4.13 18.90
N ILE A 68 12.43 5.43 19.18
CA ILE A 68 11.95 6.42 18.23
C ILE A 68 12.84 6.56 17.00
N ASP A 69 14.15 6.38 17.12
CA ASP A 69 15.08 6.49 16.00
C ASP A 69 14.86 5.40 14.96
N THR A 70 14.37 4.22 15.36
CA THR A 70 14.02 3.16 14.42
C THR A 70 12.80 3.51 13.56
N PHE A 71 11.88 4.33 14.06
CA PHE A 71 10.79 4.91 13.26
C PHE A 71 11.32 5.99 12.32
N ARG A 72 12.20 6.86 12.80
CA ARG A 72 12.81 7.92 12.00
C ARG A 72 13.56 7.34 10.79
N ASP A 73 14.39 6.32 11.02
CA ASP A 73 15.14 5.64 9.97
C ASP A 73 14.19 4.95 8.98
N TYR A 74 13.16 4.28 9.49
CA TYR A 74 12.17 3.59 8.65
C TYR A 74 11.37 4.57 7.78
N TYR A 75 10.83 5.65 8.34
CA TYR A 75 10.09 6.65 7.56
C TYR A 75 11.00 7.35 6.54
N SER A 76 12.26 7.60 6.90
CA SER A 76 13.26 8.15 5.96
C SER A 76 13.53 7.18 4.81
N SER A 77 13.59 5.88 5.10
CA SER A 77 13.75 4.85 4.07
C SER A 77 12.55 4.80 3.12
N LEU A 78 11.32 4.82 3.62
CA LEU A 78 10.12 4.84 2.79
C LEU A 78 10.09 6.04 1.84
N ILE A 79 10.38 7.23 2.37
CA ILE A 79 10.31 8.48 1.61
C ILE A 79 11.46 8.61 0.60
N GLY A 80 12.64 8.12 0.94
CA GLY A 80 13.84 8.30 0.13
C GLY A 80 14.27 7.03 -0.62
N TRP A 81 14.73 6.04 0.12
CA TRP A 81 15.41 4.88 -0.46
C TRP A 81 14.50 3.97 -1.28
N GLU A 82 13.30 3.67 -0.78
CA GLU A 82 12.36 2.83 -1.52
C GLU A 82 11.87 3.52 -2.80
N ARG A 83 11.63 4.83 -2.78
CA ARG A 83 11.33 5.60 -3.99
C ARG A 83 12.45 5.50 -5.02
N PHE A 84 13.69 5.61 -4.58
CA PHE A 84 14.86 5.46 -5.47
C PHE A 84 14.96 4.05 -6.03
N ARG A 85 14.79 3.01 -5.20
CA ARG A 85 14.79 1.61 -5.67
C ARG A 85 13.74 1.37 -6.74
N ALA A 86 12.51 1.75 -6.48
CA ALA A 86 11.39 1.59 -7.40
C ALA A 86 11.63 2.33 -8.73
N SER A 87 12.17 3.54 -8.67
CA SER A 87 12.44 4.35 -9.86
C SER A 87 13.41 3.68 -10.85
N GLN A 88 14.30 2.82 -10.37
CA GLN A 88 15.23 2.06 -11.22
C GLN A 88 14.52 1.03 -12.11
N PHE A 89 13.27 0.69 -11.80
CA PHE A 89 12.42 -0.22 -12.57
C PHE A 89 11.25 0.50 -13.25
N GLY A 90 11.25 1.84 -13.27
CA GLY A 90 10.19 2.64 -13.85
C GLY A 90 8.89 2.63 -13.00
N ILE A 91 8.95 2.16 -11.76
CA ILE A 91 7.81 2.13 -10.84
C ILE A 91 7.82 3.40 -9.99
N LYS A 92 6.71 4.13 -9.96
CA LYS A 92 6.52 5.26 -9.05
C LYS A 92 6.15 4.74 -7.67
N HIS A 93 6.94 5.08 -6.69
CA HIS A 93 6.70 4.69 -5.30
C HIS A 93 6.19 5.90 -4.50
N PHE A 94 5.08 5.70 -3.86
CA PHE A 94 4.49 6.59 -2.87
C PHE A 94 4.39 5.85 -1.53
N CYS A 95 4.15 6.58 -0.45
CA CYS A 95 3.94 5.97 0.86
C CYS A 95 2.83 6.67 1.64
N THR A 96 2.29 5.97 2.62
CA THR A 96 1.53 6.58 3.70
C THR A 96 2.33 6.43 4.99
N ILE A 97 2.31 7.46 5.83
CA ILE A 97 3.09 7.52 7.07
C ILE A 97 2.13 7.51 8.26
N GLY A 98 2.40 6.62 9.21
CA GLY A 98 1.57 6.48 10.39
C GLY A 98 2.19 5.52 11.41
N LEU A 99 1.61 5.49 12.60
CA LEU A 99 1.86 4.50 13.65
C LEU A 99 0.91 3.32 13.44
N ASN A 100 1.45 2.17 13.08
CA ASN A 100 0.67 0.95 12.90
C ASN A 100 -0.01 0.53 14.21
N SER A 101 -1.23 -0.01 14.12
CA SER A 101 -2.04 -0.41 15.28
C SER A 101 -1.30 -1.34 16.25
N ARG A 102 -0.52 -2.30 15.78
CA ARG A 102 0.26 -3.19 16.63
C ARG A 102 1.25 -2.46 17.52
N GLU A 103 1.86 -1.40 17.02
CA GLU A 103 2.86 -0.61 17.74
C GLU A 103 2.24 0.40 18.70
N ALA A 104 0.96 0.72 18.52
CA ALA A 104 0.20 1.62 19.39
C ALA A 104 0.09 1.13 20.85
N ASN A 105 0.20 -0.19 21.06
CA ASN A 105 0.11 -0.79 22.39
C ASN A 105 1.35 -0.55 23.26
N ASN A 106 2.46 -0.05 22.71
CA ASN A 106 3.58 0.51 23.46
C ASN A 106 3.38 2.03 23.59
N GLU A 107 2.53 2.45 24.53
CA GLU A 107 2.08 3.84 24.62
C GLU A 107 3.21 4.86 24.78
N ALA A 108 4.26 4.55 25.53
CA ALA A 108 5.39 5.49 25.70
C ALA A 108 6.12 5.73 24.37
N LEU A 109 6.26 4.70 23.54
CA LEU A 109 6.86 4.84 22.22
C LEU A 109 5.87 5.47 21.23
N ALA A 110 4.60 5.12 21.33
CA ALA A 110 3.53 5.66 20.50
C ALA A 110 3.39 7.19 20.67
N GLU A 111 3.47 7.70 21.90
CA GLU A 111 3.47 9.16 22.14
C GLU A 111 4.63 9.86 21.44
N ALA A 112 5.85 9.33 21.55
CA ALA A 112 7.02 9.88 20.86
C ALA A 112 6.87 9.82 19.33
N VAL A 113 6.23 8.77 18.79
CA VAL A 113 5.94 8.67 17.36
C VAL A 113 4.93 9.71 16.92
N MET A 114 3.89 9.98 17.71
CA MET A 114 2.92 11.05 17.40
C MET A 114 3.58 12.43 17.27
N GLU A 115 4.59 12.71 18.09
CA GLU A 115 5.40 13.94 17.95
C GLU A 115 6.28 13.95 16.69
N LEU A 116 6.66 12.75 16.21
CA LEU A 116 7.50 12.59 15.03
C LEU A 116 6.72 12.72 13.70
N LEU A 117 5.49 12.22 13.64
CA LEU A 117 4.70 12.14 12.41
C LEU A 117 4.59 13.47 11.64
N PRO A 118 4.38 14.63 12.25
CA PRO A 118 4.27 15.91 11.54
C PRO A 118 5.50 16.29 10.71
N PHE A 119 6.68 15.75 11.04
CA PHE A 119 7.91 16.00 10.28
C PHE A 119 7.97 15.17 8.98
N PHE A 120 7.15 14.13 8.85
CA PHE A 120 7.19 13.20 7.73
C PHE A 120 5.98 13.28 6.82
N ILE A 121 4.77 13.50 7.34
CA ILE A 121 3.54 13.46 6.55
C ILE A 121 3.46 14.52 5.43
N TYR A 122 4.23 15.58 5.51
CA TYR A 122 4.30 16.65 4.50
C TYR A 122 5.44 16.46 3.49
N LYS A 123 6.17 15.33 3.56
CA LYS A 123 7.29 15.08 2.64
C LYS A 123 6.75 14.66 1.27
N GLU A 124 7.52 15.01 0.23
CA GLU A 124 7.24 14.59 -1.14
C GLU A 124 7.09 13.07 -1.24
N GLY A 125 6.04 12.62 -1.94
CA GLY A 125 5.71 11.21 -2.10
C GLY A 125 4.89 10.60 -0.96
N VAL A 126 4.59 11.36 0.10
CA VAL A 126 3.63 10.93 1.12
C VAL A 126 2.23 11.31 0.67
N VAL A 127 1.40 10.30 0.43
CA VAL A 127 0.05 10.48 -0.16
C VAL A 127 -1.08 10.24 0.84
N GLY A 128 -0.76 9.98 2.10
CA GLY A 128 -1.76 9.76 3.14
C GLY A 128 -1.17 9.47 4.51
N VAL A 129 -2.04 9.35 5.49
CA VAL A 129 -1.73 8.84 6.83
C VAL A 129 -2.15 7.37 6.90
N GLY A 130 -1.24 6.49 7.23
CA GLY A 130 -1.48 5.04 7.28
C GLY A 130 -0.18 4.21 7.35
N GLU A 131 -0.29 2.98 7.68
CA GLU A 131 -1.45 2.14 7.98
C GLU A 131 -1.86 2.32 9.46
N ILE A 132 -3.07 2.79 9.74
CA ILE A 132 -3.59 3.06 11.08
C ILE A 132 -4.90 2.31 11.32
N GLY A 133 -5.37 2.20 12.55
CA GLY A 133 -6.65 1.54 12.85
C GLY A 133 -6.53 0.47 13.93
N PHE A 134 -7.08 -0.74 13.69
CA PHE A 134 -7.16 -1.79 14.68
C PHE A 134 -6.50 -3.10 14.26
N ASP A 135 -5.80 -3.75 15.21
CA ASP A 135 -5.35 -5.14 15.13
C ASP A 135 -6.04 -5.98 16.22
N ASP A 136 -5.84 -5.68 17.50
CA ASP A 136 -6.45 -6.35 18.65
C ASP A 136 -7.63 -5.56 19.28
N GLN A 137 -7.96 -4.40 18.72
CA GLN A 137 -9.06 -3.52 19.15
C GLN A 137 -8.92 -3.06 20.61
N THR A 138 -7.71 -2.69 21.01
CA THR A 138 -7.42 -2.17 22.35
C THR A 138 -7.75 -0.68 22.49
N ALA A 139 -7.84 -0.21 23.73
CA ALA A 139 -8.03 1.22 24.02
C ALA A 139 -6.85 2.07 23.53
N ALA A 140 -5.62 1.54 23.57
CA ALA A 140 -4.44 2.22 23.05
C ALA A 140 -4.51 2.36 21.52
N GLU A 141 -4.90 1.31 20.81
CA GLU A 141 -5.12 1.38 19.37
C GLU A 141 -6.18 2.43 19.01
N GLU A 142 -7.32 2.48 19.71
CA GLU A 142 -8.33 3.50 19.47
C GLU A 142 -7.80 4.92 19.76
N LYS A 143 -7.07 5.12 20.86
CA LYS A 143 -6.47 6.41 21.23
C LYS A 143 -5.60 6.94 20.10
N TYR A 144 -4.63 6.14 19.63
CA TYR A 144 -3.68 6.57 18.61
C TYR A 144 -4.30 6.58 17.20
N TYR A 145 -5.31 5.79 16.94
CA TYR A 145 -6.10 5.90 15.73
C TYR A 145 -6.76 7.27 15.65
N ARG A 146 -7.47 7.70 16.69
CA ARG A 146 -8.13 9.01 16.78
C ARG A 146 -7.16 10.17 16.57
N LEU A 147 -6.02 10.16 17.24
CA LEU A 147 -5.00 11.21 17.10
C LEU A 147 -4.46 11.32 15.66
N GLN A 148 -4.29 10.18 15.00
CA GLN A 148 -3.82 10.16 13.61
C GLN A 148 -4.91 10.58 12.61
N LEU A 149 -6.18 10.35 12.91
CA LEU A 149 -7.30 10.89 12.11
C LEU A 149 -7.33 12.43 12.20
N GLU A 150 -7.13 13.00 13.38
CA GLU A 150 -7.02 14.46 13.55
C GLU A 150 -5.85 15.01 12.72
N LEU A 151 -4.68 14.37 12.83
CA LEU A 151 -3.50 14.77 12.06
C LEU A 151 -3.74 14.71 10.54
N ALA A 152 -4.39 13.65 10.05
CA ALA A 152 -4.73 13.50 8.64
C ALA A 152 -5.73 14.58 8.17
N LYS A 153 -6.75 14.87 9.00
CA LYS A 153 -7.75 15.88 8.74
C LYS A 153 -7.12 17.27 8.63
N ASP A 154 -6.26 17.64 9.60
CA ASP A 154 -5.57 18.93 9.62
C ASP A 154 -4.62 19.08 8.42
N ALA A 155 -3.98 18.00 8.02
CA ALA A 155 -3.10 17.97 6.84
C ALA A 155 -3.87 17.86 5.50
N GLY A 156 -5.18 17.60 5.53
CA GLY A 156 -5.99 17.39 4.32
C GLY A 156 -5.71 16.09 3.57
N LEU A 157 -4.98 15.15 4.20
CA LEU A 157 -4.52 13.91 3.60
C LEU A 157 -5.57 12.80 3.65
N PRO A 158 -5.61 11.89 2.65
CA PRO A 158 -6.32 10.63 2.74
C PRO A 158 -5.80 9.75 3.88
N VAL A 159 -6.64 8.82 4.34
CA VAL A 159 -6.32 7.88 5.41
C VAL A 159 -6.43 6.45 4.92
N GLN A 160 -5.41 5.63 5.19
CA GLN A 160 -5.43 4.19 4.94
C GLN A 160 -5.58 3.43 6.26
N VAL A 161 -6.72 2.73 6.38
CA VAL A 161 -7.16 2.12 7.63
C VAL A 161 -6.98 0.61 7.59
N HIS A 162 -6.14 0.10 8.50
CA HIS A 162 -6.04 -1.32 8.80
C HIS A 162 -7.25 -1.79 9.58
N THR A 163 -7.86 -2.89 9.15
CA THR A 163 -8.99 -3.51 9.85
C THR A 163 -8.60 -4.86 10.46
N PRO A 164 -9.09 -5.19 11.67
CA PRO A 164 -8.63 -6.35 12.41
C PRO A 164 -9.02 -7.67 11.74
N HIS A 165 -8.28 -8.73 12.03
CA HIS A 165 -8.64 -10.08 11.61
C HIS A 165 -9.70 -10.71 12.50
N ARG A 166 -9.68 -10.40 13.82
CA ARG A 166 -10.66 -10.86 14.79
C ARG A 166 -11.85 -9.90 14.83
N ASP A 167 -13.04 -10.43 15.03
CA ASP A 167 -14.28 -9.64 15.06
C ASP A 167 -14.36 -8.62 13.92
N LYS A 168 -14.02 -9.10 12.72
CA LYS A 168 -13.78 -8.31 11.51
C LYS A 168 -14.89 -7.28 11.26
N THR A 169 -16.13 -7.74 11.20
CA THR A 169 -17.28 -6.88 10.93
C THR A 169 -17.41 -5.77 11.96
N LYS A 170 -17.33 -6.11 13.26
CA LYS A 170 -17.39 -5.14 14.35
C LYS A 170 -16.26 -4.12 14.30
N GLY A 171 -15.02 -4.59 14.11
CA GLY A 171 -13.85 -3.72 14.07
C GLY A 171 -13.85 -2.81 12.85
N THR A 172 -14.29 -3.31 11.68
CA THR A 172 -14.44 -2.49 10.47
C THR A 172 -15.51 -1.42 10.66
N SER A 173 -16.69 -1.78 11.19
CA SER A 173 -17.76 -0.82 11.49
C SER A 173 -17.28 0.24 12.47
N ARG A 174 -16.60 -0.17 13.56
CA ARG A 174 -16.06 0.76 14.57
C ARG A 174 -15.02 1.70 13.97
N SER A 175 -14.15 1.23 13.07
CA SER A 175 -13.18 2.08 12.37
C SER A 175 -13.86 3.20 11.58
N MET A 176 -14.92 2.87 10.88
CA MET A 176 -15.74 3.84 10.14
C MET A 176 -16.47 4.82 11.05
N ASP A 177 -17.02 4.33 12.17
CA ASP A 177 -17.70 5.20 13.15
C ASP A 177 -16.74 6.26 13.69
N ILE A 178 -15.54 5.85 14.08
CA ILE A 178 -14.50 6.77 14.59
C ILE A 178 -14.11 7.79 13.53
N ALA A 179 -13.94 7.39 12.28
CA ALA A 179 -13.62 8.33 11.20
C ALA A 179 -14.73 9.39 11.02
N LEU A 180 -16.00 8.98 11.09
CA LEU A 180 -17.15 9.90 11.03
C LEU A 180 -17.27 10.76 12.29
N GLU A 181 -17.01 10.23 13.48
CA GLU A 181 -16.98 10.97 14.75
C GLU A 181 -15.97 12.14 14.69
N HIS A 182 -14.83 11.95 13.97
CA HIS A 182 -13.83 12.98 13.72
C HIS A 182 -14.19 13.93 12.57
N GLY A 183 -15.31 13.68 11.87
CA GLY A 183 -15.78 14.49 10.77
C GLY A 183 -14.92 14.39 9.50
N LEU A 184 -14.28 13.24 9.27
CA LEU A 184 -13.63 12.97 8.00
C LEU A 184 -14.67 12.71 6.91
N ASP A 185 -14.36 13.15 5.68
CA ASP A 185 -15.10 12.75 4.50
C ASP A 185 -14.83 11.27 4.22
N PRO A 186 -15.86 10.39 4.19
CA PRO A 186 -15.69 8.99 3.82
C PRO A 186 -14.94 8.79 2.52
N GLY A 187 -15.10 9.70 1.57
CA GLY A 187 -14.38 9.69 0.28
C GLY A 187 -12.87 9.88 0.40
N LYS A 188 -12.36 10.27 1.57
CA LYS A 188 -10.92 10.38 1.87
C LYS A 188 -10.39 9.22 2.71
N VAL A 189 -11.23 8.24 3.06
CA VAL A 189 -10.83 7.13 3.95
C VAL A 189 -10.92 5.81 3.21
N ILE A 190 -9.78 5.14 3.15
CA ILE A 190 -9.61 3.82 2.53
C ILE A 190 -9.66 2.77 3.64
N ILE A 191 -10.73 2.00 3.68
CA ILE A 191 -10.89 0.86 4.58
C ILE A 191 -10.25 -0.35 3.94
N ASP A 192 -9.15 -0.84 4.51
CA ASP A 192 -8.38 -1.93 3.90
C ASP A 192 -8.73 -3.31 4.49
N HIS A 193 -8.26 -4.34 3.80
CA HIS A 193 -8.47 -5.76 4.14
C HIS A 193 -9.94 -6.18 4.21
N ASN A 194 -10.80 -5.63 3.35
CA ASN A 194 -12.20 -6.03 3.28
C ASN A 194 -12.39 -7.49 2.87
N THR A 195 -13.55 -8.00 3.23
CA THR A 195 -14.07 -9.31 2.82
C THR A 195 -15.51 -9.17 2.36
N GLU A 196 -16.14 -10.27 1.95
CA GLU A 196 -17.55 -10.32 1.59
C GLU A 196 -18.47 -9.85 2.73
N GLU A 197 -18.01 -9.98 3.99
CA GLU A 197 -18.79 -9.61 5.17
C GLU A 197 -18.81 -8.10 5.44
N THR A 198 -17.81 -7.35 4.95
CA THR A 198 -17.62 -5.93 5.28
C THR A 198 -17.90 -4.99 4.13
N VAL A 199 -17.69 -5.43 2.88
CA VAL A 199 -17.72 -4.59 1.69
C VAL A 199 -19.03 -3.82 1.54
N LYS A 200 -20.17 -4.46 1.80
CA LYS A 200 -21.47 -3.82 1.63
C LYS A 200 -21.59 -2.58 2.50
N GLU A 201 -21.31 -2.71 3.80
CA GLU A 201 -21.39 -1.59 4.74
C GLU A 201 -20.40 -0.48 4.38
N VAL A 202 -19.16 -0.84 4.00
CA VAL A 202 -18.12 0.12 3.63
C VAL A 202 -18.57 0.98 2.45
N LEU A 203 -19.10 0.36 1.39
CA LEU A 203 -19.54 1.06 0.18
C LEU A 203 -20.81 1.90 0.46
N GLU A 204 -21.80 1.37 1.19
CA GLU A 204 -23.04 2.07 1.54
C GLU A 204 -22.78 3.33 2.37
N ARG A 205 -21.71 3.32 3.19
CA ARG A 205 -21.30 4.47 4.01
C ARG A 205 -20.38 5.45 3.25
N GLY A 206 -20.08 5.17 1.97
CA GLY A 206 -19.34 6.07 1.09
C GLY A 206 -17.82 6.00 1.21
N PHE A 207 -17.28 5.01 1.91
CA PHE A 207 -15.83 4.77 2.02
C PHE A 207 -15.27 4.06 0.80
N TRP A 208 -13.93 4.09 0.65
CA TRP A 208 -13.22 3.22 -0.28
C TRP A 208 -13.04 1.83 0.32
N ALA A 209 -13.38 0.80 -0.42
CA ALA A 209 -13.20 -0.59 -0.01
C ALA A 209 -11.96 -1.19 -0.69
N ALA A 210 -10.86 -1.35 0.06
CA ALA A 210 -9.66 -2.00 -0.43
C ALA A 210 -9.61 -3.48 -0.03
N PHE A 211 -9.17 -4.31 -0.97
CA PHE A 211 -9.11 -5.76 -0.83
C PHE A 211 -7.69 -6.25 -1.02
N THR A 212 -7.20 -6.98 -0.04
CA THR A 212 -5.87 -7.54 -0.07
C THR A 212 -5.88 -8.97 -0.57
N ILE A 213 -5.19 -9.21 -1.68
CA ILE A 213 -5.04 -10.54 -2.24
C ILE A 213 -3.89 -11.25 -1.53
N TYR A 214 -4.26 -11.97 -0.49
CA TYR A 214 -3.36 -12.73 0.38
C TYR A 214 -4.05 -14.05 0.74
N PRO A 215 -3.98 -15.07 -0.14
CA PRO A 215 -4.91 -16.20 -0.19
C PRO A 215 -5.08 -17.00 1.10
N PHE A 216 -4.04 -17.05 1.94
CA PHE A 216 -4.08 -17.90 3.13
C PHE A 216 -4.69 -17.23 4.37
N THR A 217 -4.76 -15.91 4.38
CA THR A 217 -5.20 -15.17 5.58
C THR A 217 -6.23 -14.10 5.30
N LYS A 218 -6.40 -13.69 4.02
CA LYS A 218 -7.30 -12.60 3.64
C LYS A 218 -8.21 -13.02 2.46
N MET A 219 -7.91 -12.58 1.25
CA MET A 219 -8.74 -12.79 0.06
C MET A 219 -7.93 -13.51 -1.04
N GLY A 220 -8.59 -14.40 -1.80
CA GLY A 220 -8.04 -14.97 -3.03
C GLY A 220 -8.51 -14.23 -4.29
N ASN A 221 -7.81 -14.48 -5.42
CA ASN A 221 -8.12 -13.84 -6.70
C ASN A 221 -9.56 -14.14 -7.17
N GLU A 222 -10.02 -15.39 -7.01
CA GLU A 222 -11.37 -15.81 -7.43
C GLU A 222 -12.47 -15.07 -6.65
N ARG A 223 -12.29 -14.98 -5.34
CA ARG A 223 -13.24 -14.26 -4.46
C ARG A 223 -13.29 -12.79 -4.83
N MET A 224 -12.15 -12.18 -5.19
CA MET A 224 -12.10 -10.80 -5.63
C MET A 224 -12.85 -10.57 -6.94
N VAL A 225 -12.76 -11.50 -7.88
CA VAL A 225 -13.55 -11.47 -9.13
C VAL A 225 -15.05 -11.45 -8.82
N GLU A 226 -15.52 -12.27 -7.89
CA GLU A 226 -16.93 -12.31 -7.49
C GLU A 226 -17.37 -11.01 -6.78
N ILE A 227 -16.50 -10.39 -5.97
CA ILE A 227 -16.77 -9.07 -5.38
C ILE A 227 -17.02 -8.04 -6.50
N VAL A 228 -16.14 -7.97 -7.50
CA VAL A 228 -16.29 -6.99 -8.60
C VAL A 228 -17.56 -7.26 -9.43
N LYS A 229 -17.91 -8.52 -9.67
CA LYS A 229 -19.16 -8.87 -10.34
C LYS A 229 -20.40 -8.45 -9.56
N GLN A 230 -20.34 -8.59 -8.24
CA GLN A 230 -21.50 -8.33 -7.37
C GLN A 230 -21.69 -6.84 -7.08
N TYR A 231 -20.61 -6.08 -6.84
CA TYR A 231 -20.67 -4.70 -6.37
C TYR A 231 -20.29 -3.66 -7.42
N GLY A 232 -19.77 -4.11 -8.58
CA GLY A 232 -19.24 -3.20 -9.61
C GLY A 232 -17.85 -2.63 -9.24
N PRO A 233 -17.32 -1.71 -10.04
CA PRO A 233 -15.97 -1.18 -9.86
C PRO A 233 -15.88 0.03 -8.92
N GLU A 234 -17.02 0.65 -8.57
CA GLU A 234 -17.02 1.94 -7.88
C GLU A 234 -16.43 1.83 -6.46
N ARG A 235 -15.41 2.65 -6.17
CA ARG A 235 -14.71 2.72 -4.87
C ARG A 235 -14.11 1.39 -4.38
N ILE A 236 -13.83 0.46 -5.29
CA ILE A 236 -13.16 -0.80 -5.00
C ILE A 236 -11.70 -0.71 -5.41
N LEU A 237 -10.78 -1.07 -4.51
CA LEU A 237 -9.34 -1.16 -4.76
C LEU A 237 -8.86 -2.59 -4.54
N VAL A 238 -7.91 -3.02 -5.34
CA VAL A 238 -7.22 -4.31 -5.19
C VAL A 238 -5.76 -4.05 -4.87
N ASN A 239 -5.24 -4.73 -3.84
CA ASN A 239 -3.85 -4.64 -3.45
C ASN A 239 -3.26 -6.00 -3.10
N SER A 240 -1.94 -6.08 -3.00
CA SER A 240 -1.25 -7.30 -2.60
C SER A 240 -0.99 -7.38 -1.10
N ALA A 241 -0.77 -6.26 -0.44
CA ALA A 241 -0.13 -6.14 0.87
C ALA A 241 1.07 -7.10 1.01
N ALA A 242 1.79 -7.32 -0.11
CA ALA A 242 2.89 -8.29 -0.13
C ALA A 242 4.01 -7.84 0.79
N ASP A 243 4.35 -8.71 1.75
CA ASP A 243 5.30 -8.49 2.82
C ASP A 243 6.29 -9.65 2.92
N TRP A 244 6.94 -9.85 4.07
CA TRP A 244 7.84 -11.00 4.32
C TRP A 244 7.13 -12.34 4.45
N GLY A 245 5.80 -12.35 4.56
CA GLY A 245 5.01 -13.57 4.62
C GLY A 245 4.89 -14.26 3.26
N ILE A 246 4.05 -15.31 3.21
CA ILE A 246 3.74 -16.02 1.97
C ILE A 246 2.76 -15.15 1.17
N SER A 247 3.30 -14.22 0.42
CA SER A 247 2.59 -13.20 -0.35
C SER A 247 3.07 -13.16 -1.79
N ASP A 248 2.35 -12.42 -2.64
CA ASP A 248 2.63 -12.36 -4.06
C ASP A 248 2.61 -10.90 -4.55
N PRO A 249 3.76 -10.31 -4.92
CA PRO A 249 3.81 -8.94 -5.43
C PRO A 249 3.13 -8.78 -6.80
N LEU A 250 2.78 -9.87 -7.46
CA LEU A 250 2.01 -9.88 -8.71
C LEU A 250 0.51 -10.12 -8.49
N ALA A 251 0.02 -10.01 -7.27
CA ALA A 251 -1.38 -10.30 -6.96
C ALA A 251 -2.36 -9.42 -7.75
N VAL A 252 -2.06 -8.14 -7.92
CA VAL A 252 -2.93 -7.21 -8.69
C VAL A 252 -2.97 -7.59 -10.18
N PRO A 253 -1.85 -7.75 -10.92
CA PRO A 253 -1.87 -8.24 -12.30
C PRO A 253 -2.54 -9.62 -12.46
N LYS A 254 -2.32 -10.54 -11.54
CA LYS A 254 -2.95 -11.88 -11.57
C LYS A 254 -4.45 -11.82 -11.37
N THR A 255 -4.92 -10.96 -10.47
CA THR A 255 -6.36 -10.71 -10.31
C THR A 255 -6.96 -10.14 -11.58
N ALA A 256 -6.30 -9.18 -12.22
CA ALA A 256 -6.72 -8.62 -13.49
C ALA A 256 -6.78 -9.68 -14.61
N ALA A 257 -5.76 -10.55 -14.72
CA ALA A 257 -5.76 -11.65 -15.69
C ALA A 257 -6.95 -12.61 -15.46
N LEU A 258 -7.29 -12.90 -14.22
CA LEU A 258 -8.46 -13.71 -13.90
C LEU A 258 -9.77 -12.98 -14.20
N MET A 259 -9.84 -11.66 -13.99
CA MET A 259 -10.99 -10.84 -14.39
C MET A 259 -11.21 -10.88 -15.88
N VAL A 260 -10.14 -10.79 -16.71
CA VAL A 260 -10.21 -10.95 -18.17
C VAL A 260 -10.78 -12.34 -18.54
N LYS A 261 -10.24 -13.41 -17.95
CA LYS A 261 -10.74 -14.79 -18.17
C LYS A 261 -12.21 -14.95 -17.78
N SER A 262 -12.67 -14.17 -16.80
CA SER A 262 -14.04 -14.19 -16.30
C SER A 262 -15.00 -13.28 -17.08
N GLY A 263 -14.53 -12.63 -18.17
CA GLY A 263 -15.33 -11.79 -19.03
C GLY A 263 -15.63 -10.40 -18.48
N ILE A 264 -14.90 -9.93 -17.48
CA ILE A 264 -14.99 -8.56 -16.97
C ILE A 264 -14.35 -7.62 -18.01
N SER A 265 -15.02 -6.48 -18.29
CA SER A 265 -14.54 -5.55 -19.31
C SER A 265 -13.23 -4.87 -18.92
N LYS A 266 -12.49 -4.43 -19.92
CA LYS A 266 -11.22 -3.71 -19.73
C LYS A 266 -11.39 -2.47 -18.86
N GLU A 267 -12.46 -1.71 -19.08
CA GLU A 267 -12.77 -0.47 -18.36
C GLU A 267 -12.96 -0.71 -16.87
N VAL A 268 -13.67 -1.80 -16.52
CA VAL A 268 -13.87 -2.22 -15.11
C VAL A 268 -12.56 -2.63 -14.47
N ILE A 269 -11.73 -3.40 -15.18
CA ILE A 269 -10.41 -3.83 -14.68
C ILE A 269 -9.50 -2.62 -14.44
N GLU A 270 -9.41 -1.70 -15.41
CA GLU A 270 -8.63 -0.47 -15.28
C GLU A 270 -9.15 0.41 -14.12
N GLN A 271 -10.46 0.45 -13.93
CA GLN A 271 -11.06 1.19 -12.82
C GLN A 271 -10.59 0.64 -11.47
N VAL A 272 -10.68 -0.67 -11.26
CA VAL A 272 -10.41 -1.33 -9.99
C VAL A 272 -8.91 -1.48 -9.71
N CYS A 273 -8.10 -1.78 -10.74
CA CYS A 273 -6.68 -2.09 -10.59
C CYS A 273 -5.75 -0.89 -10.84
N PHE A 274 -6.31 0.30 -11.17
CA PHE A 274 -5.51 1.49 -11.44
C PHE A 274 -6.22 2.79 -11.04
N LYS A 275 -7.33 3.14 -11.69
CA LYS A 275 -7.94 4.48 -11.59
C LYS A 275 -8.46 4.80 -10.19
N ASN A 276 -9.02 3.82 -9.50
CA ASN A 276 -9.53 4.02 -8.15
C ASN A 276 -8.41 4.35 -7.16
N ALA A 277 -7.23 3.73 -7.31
CA ALA A 277 -6.06 4.08 -6.49
C ALA A 277 -5.61 5.52 -6.73
N VAL A 278 -5.56 5.95 -8.01
CA VAL A 278 -5.28 7.36 -8.36
C VAL A 278 -6.32 8.29 -7.76
N ALA A 279 -7.61 7.96 -7.88
CA ALA A 279 -8.70 8.81 -7.36
C ALA A 279 -8.69 8.90 -5.83
N ALA A 280 -8.44 7.79 -5.13
CA ALA A 280 -8.42 7.76 -3.68
C ALA A 280 -7.23 8.56 -3.10
N PHE A 281 -6.02 8.27 -3.56
CA PHE A 281 -4.79 8.84 -3.00
C PHE A 281 -4.35 10.15 -3.68
N GLY A 282 -4.82 10.43 -4.89
CA GLY A 282 -4.61 11.72 -5.59
C GLY A 282 -5.20 12.92 -4.84
N GLN A 283 -6.16 12.68 -3.95
CA GLN A 283 -6.71 13.70 -3.05
C GLN A 283 -5.66 14.32 -2.10
N SER A 284 -4.49 13.70 -1.98
CA SER A 284 -3.33 14.26 -1.27
C SER A 284 -2.72 15.48 -1.98
N GLY A 285 -2.99 15.66 -3.27
CA GLY A 285 -2.30 16.64 -4.13
C GLY A 285 -0.86 16.26 -4.50
N GLN A 286 -0.36 15.09 -4.05
CA GLN A 286 0.99 14.59 -4.30
C GLN A 286 1.04 13.50 -5.38
N LEU A 287 -0.11 13.06 -5.86
CA LEU A 287 -0.27 12.02 -6.87
C LEU A 287 -1.25 12.48 -7.93
N ASP A 288 -0.83 12.41 -9.18
CA ASP A 288 -1.66 12.68 -10.35
C ASP A 288 -1.41 11.61 -11.43
N GLU A 289 -2.44 11.28 -12.22
CA GLU A 289 -2.32 10.26 -13.27
C GLU A 289 -1.25 10.62 -14.32
N SER A 290 -1.02 11.90 -14.59
CA SER A 290 0.00 12.35 -15.54
C SER A 290 1.41 11.93 -15.11
N MET A 291 1.67 11.85 -13.80
CA MET A 291 2.95 11.36 -13.27
C MET A 291 3.20 9.88 -13.57
N LEU A 292 2.15 9.13 -13.91
CA LEU A 292 2.18 7.68 -14.13
C LEU A 292 2.19 7.30 -15.61
N THR A 293 2.12 8.27 -16.51
CA THR A 293 2.08 8.05 -17.97
C THR A 293 3.46 8.03 -18.60
N GLU A 294 4.46 8.63 -17.95
CA GLU A 294 5.82 8.63 -18.43
C GLU A 294 6.47 7.27 -18.14
N SER A 295 6.67 6.49 -19.19
CA SER A 295 7.54 5.33 -19.15
C SER A 295 8.95 5.80 -18.85
N MET A 296 9.39 5.67 -17.61
CA MET A 296 10.82 5.82 -17.30
C MET A 296 11.52 4.57 -17.82
N VAL A 297 11.97 4.61 -19.06
CA VAL A 297 12.92 3.61 -19.57
C VAL A 297 14.26 3.88 -18.88
N ILE A 298 14.53 3.13 -17.82
CA ILE A 298 15.86 3.12 -17.24
C ILE A 298 16.72 2.22 -18.11
N ASP A 299 17.65 2.83 -18.82
CA ASP A 299 18.69 2.08 -19.50
C ASP A 299 19.63 1.47 -18.46
N GLN A 300 19.35 0.24 -18.06
CA GLN A 300 20.19 -0.51 -17.12
C GLN A 300 21.60 -0.80 -17.69
N GLY A 301 21.77 -0.61 -19.00
CA GLY A 301 23.08 -0.68 -19.66
C GLY A 301 23.92 0.59 -19.49
N GLN A 302 23.34 1.69 -19.02
CA GLN A 302 24.07 2.93 -18.79
C GLN A 302 25.09 2.73 -17.66
N LYS A 303 26.35 2.92 -18.02
CA LYS A 303 27.42 2.98 -17.03
C LYS A 303 27.26 4.25 -16.24
N PHE A 304 27.14 4.13 -14.94
CA PHE A 304 27.21 5.28 -14.05
C PHE A 304 28.63 5.83 -14.07
N GLU A 305 28.85 6.91 -14.84
CA GLU A 305 30.12 7.57 -14.85
C GLU A 305 30.43 8.20 -13.49
N GLY A 306 31.57 7.89 -12.94
CA GLY A 306 32.21 8.66 -11.92
C GLY A 306 32.31 8.08 -10.54
N ASN A 307 31.51 7.13 -10.09
CA ASN A 307 31.69 6.56 -8.76
C ASN A 307 31.07 5.18 -8.52
N SER A 308 31.90 4.16 -8.58
CA SER A 308 31.52 2.78 -8.27
C SER A 308 31.12 2.55 -6.80
N ILE A 309 31.47 3.46 -5.91
CA ILE A 309 31.17 3.34 -4.47
C ILE A 309 29.71 3.72 -4.21
N LEU A 310 29.18 4.69 -4.92
CA LEU A 310 27.82 5.18 -4.71
C LEU A 310 26.73 4.26 -5.24
N ARG A 311 27.11 3.21 -5.97
CA ARG A 311 26.20 2.13 -6.31
C ARG A 311 24.77 2.56 -6.61
N GLY A 312 24.54 3.07 -7.73
CA GLY A 312 23.27 3.63 -8.09
C GLY A 312 23.42 5.03 -8.64
N GLY A 313 24.64 5.39 -8.99
CA GLY A 313 24.94 6.54 -9.81
C GLY A 313 24.55 7.88 -9.22
N GLN A 314 24.46 7.98 -7.91
CA GLN A 314 24.36 9.30 -7.27
C GLN A 314 25.70 10.00 -7.41
N GLN A 315 25.87 10.69 -8.52
CA GLN A 315 26.92 11.69 -8.62
C GLN A 315 26.54 12.87 -7.75
N PRO A 316 27.47 13.41 -6.94
CA PRO A 316 27.27 14.73 -6.36
C PRO A 316 27.00 15.68 -7.54
N ARG A 317 25.85 16.33 -7.55
CA ARG A 317 25.58 17.37 -8.55
C ARG A 317 26.61 18.46 -8.40
N ARG A 318 27.60 18.50 -9.28
CA ARG A 318 28.63 19.55 -9.30
C ARG A 318 28.06 20.94 -9.58
N ASP A 319 26.89 20.98 -10.18
CA ASP A 319 26.12 22.16 -10.58
C ASP A 319 25.20 22.72 -9.47
N ALA A 320 24.96 21.98 -8.41
CA ALA A 320 24.11 22.40 -7.29
C ALA A 320 24.92 23.02 -6.14
N GLY A 321 25.94 23.82 -6.44
CA GLY A 321 26.79 24.49 -5.45
C GLY A 321 27.18 23.53 -4.33
N SER A 322 28.38 22.97 -4.44
CA SER A 322 28.94 21.93 -3.60
C SER A 322 28.45 21.93 -2.16
N ILE A 323 27.62 20.95 -1.81
CA ILE A 323 27.55 20.52 -0.43
C ILE A 323 28.78 19.65 -0.21
N ILE A 324 29.83 20.27 0.33
CA ILE A 324 30.97 19.54 0.88
C ILE A 324 30.43 18.92 2.17
N ILE A 325 30.16 17.64 2.15
CA ILE A 325 30.00 16.89 3.38
C ILE A 325 31.40 16.65 3.91
N SER A 326 31.79 17.44 4.90
CA SER A 326 33.00 17.21 5.69
C SER A 326 32.77 16.08 6.68
#